data_031c20c30117bb34058268757fe4719b
#
_entry.id   031c20c30117bb34058268757fe4719b
#
_cell.length_a   1.000
_cell.length_b   1.000
_cell.length_c   1.000
_cell.angle_alpha   90.00
_cell.angle_beta   90.00
_cell.angle_gamma   90.00
#
_symmetry.space_group_name_H-M   'P 1'
#
loop_
_entity.id
_entity.type
_entity.pdbx_description
1 polymer ?
#
loop_
_entity_poly.entity_id
_entity_poly.type
_entity_poly.pdbx_seq_one_letter_code
_entity_poly.pdbx_strand_id
1 'polypeptide(L)'
;MPKTALIVEDEIFVALDLERILEEAGFVVAAIAADAESAYRAAPGCQFAFVDVNLRDGATGPVIAERIAREHGVKVVFVTANPGQITDPGSALGYIRKPFNEEAILSAALTATELAPADAPTPTEFVRWPRRG
;
A
#
# COMPACT_ATOMS: atom_id res chain seq x y z
N MET A 1 -3.43 -7.77 18.81
CA MET A 1 -3.51 -6.35 18.39
C MET A 1 -3.79 -6.31 16.89
N PRO A 2 -4.78 -5.55 16.45
CA PRO A 2 -5.02 -5.42 15.02
C PRO A 2 -3.87 -4.68 14.36
N LYS A 3 -3.56 -5.07 13.12
CA LYS A 3 -2.55 -4.40 12.31
C LYS A 3 -3.12 -3.13 11.72
N THR A 4 -2.30 -2.10 11.64
CA THR A 4 -2.70 -0.75 11.25
C THR A 4 -2.15 -0.40 9.87
N ALA A 5 -3.04 0.05 8.99
CA ALA A 5 -2.75 0.42 7.62
C ALA A 5 -2.84 1.93 7.42
N LEU A 6 -2.05 2.43 6.47
CA LEU A 6 -2.18 3.77 5.91
C LEU A 6 -2.62 3.64 4.45
N ILE A 7 -3.56 4.47 4.04
CA ILE A 7 -3.98 4.57 2.64
C ILE A 7 -3.52 5.93 2.12
N VAL A 8 -2.71 5.94 1.06
CA VAL A 8 -2.21 7.16 0.42
C VAL A 8 -2.80 7.20 -0.99
N GLU A 9 -3.91 7.92 -1.13
CA GLU A 9 -4.75 7.94 -2.32
C GLU A 9 -5.58 9.22 -2.35
N ASP A 10 -5.58 9.95 -3.47
CA ASP A 10 -6.36 11.18 -3.60
C ASP A 10 -7.73 10.98 -4.24
N GLU A 11 -7.97 9.84 -4.86
CA GLU A 11 -9.30 9.49 -5.38
C GLU A 11 -10.15 8.93 -4.25
N ILE A 12 -11.08 9.73 -3.76
CA ILE A 12 -11.81 9.41 -2.52
C ILE A 12 -12.57 8.09 -2.61
N PHE A 13 -13.19 7.77 -3.74
CA PHE A 13 -13.94 6.53 -3.86
C PHE A 13 -13.03 5.30 -3.84
N VAL A 14 -11.84 5.41 -4.41
CA VAL A 14 -10.82 4.35 -4.36
C VAL A 14 -10.35 4.16 -2.93
N ALA A 15 -10.05 5.26 -2.25
CA ALA A 15 -9.59 5.23 -0.84
C ALA A 15 -10.64 4.59 0.08
N LEU A 16 -11.90 4.97 -0.09
CA LEU A 16 -13.00 4.41 0.73
C LEU A 16 -13.21 2.92 0.45
N ASP A 17 -13.02 2.48 -0.79
CA ASP A 17 -13.13 1.06 -1.12
C ASP A 17 -12.00 0.26 -0.49
N LEU A 18 -10.76 0.77 -0.53
CA LEU A 18 -9.64 0.16 0.18
C LEU A 18 -9.89 0.08 1.68
N GLU A 19 -10.37 1.17 2.27
CA GLU A 19 -10.70 1.21 3.69
C GLU A 19 -11.74 0.15 4.06
N ARG A 20 -12.81 0.04 3.28
CA ARG A 20 -13.85 -0.96 3.50
C ARG A 20 -13.26 -2.38 3.46
N ILE A 21 -12.49 -2.70 2.42
CA ILE A 21 -11.89 -4.02 2.26
C ILE A 21 -11.03 -4.37 3.48
N LEU A 22 -10.19 -3.43 3.90
CA LEU A 22 -9.26 -3.67 5.01
C LEU A 22 -9.99 -3.78 6.35
N GLU A 23 -10.95 -2.91 6.60
CA GLU A 23 -11.70 -2.95 7.86
C GLU A 23 -12.57 -4.19 8.00
N GLU A 24 -13.21 -4.64 6.92
CA GLU A 24 -13.96 -5.89 6.91
C GLU A 24 -13.08 -7.10 7.20
N ALA A 25 -11.79 -7.03 6.87
CA ALA A 25 -10.83 -8.10 7.14
C ALA A 25 -10.19 -7.99 8.53
N GLY A 26 -10.55 -6.99 9.33
CA GLY A 26 -10.07 -6.84 10.71
C GLY A 26 -8.86 -5.93 10.87
N PHE A 27 -8.41 -5.27 9.81
CA PHE A 27 -7.35 -4.27 9.92
C PHE A 27 -7.89 -2.93 10.38
N VAL A 28 -7.03 -2.13 11.01
CA VAL A 28 -7.35 -0.74 11.39
C VAL A 28 -6.74 0.18 10.34
N VAL A 29 -7.54 1.10 9.80
CA VAL A 29 -7.03 2.13 8.89
C VAL A 29 -6.80 3.40 9.68
N ALA A 30 -5.54 3.80 9.83
CA ALA A 30 -5.15 4.95 10.63
C ALA A 30 -5.57 6.27 9.98
N ALA A 31 -5.44 6.35 8.65
CA ALA A 31 -5.76 7.56 7.90
C ALA A 31 -5.84 7.27 6.40
N ILE A 32 -6.51 8.19 5.71
CA ILE A 32 -6.46 8.31 4.25
C ILE A 32 -5.75 9.63 3.98
N ALA A 33 -4.60 9.56 3.30
CA ALA A 33 -3.77 10.72 2.99
C ALA A 33 -3.77 10.96 1.48
N ALA A 34 -3.92 12.21 1.06
CA ALA A 34 -4.02 12.57 -0.36
C ALA A 34 -2.72 13.19 -0.92
N ASP A 35 -1.73 13.42 -0.07
CA ASP A 35 -0.47 14.07 -0.43
C ASP A 35 0.65 13.64 0.51
N ALA A 36 1.87 14.11 0.22
CA ALA A 36 3.06 13.75 0.99
C ALA A 36 2.96 14.19 2.45
N GLU A 37 2.55 15.44 2.71
CA GLU A 37 2.52 15.96 4.07
C GLU A 37 1.60 15.14 4.98
N SER A 38 0.38 14.86 4.53
CA SER A 38 -0.57 14.07 5.32
C SER A 38 -0.12 12.62 5.49
N ALA A 39 0.54 12.06 4.46
CA ALA A 39 1.10 10.71 4.54
C ALA A 39 2.20 10.62 5.59
N TYR A 40 3.13 11.57 5.60
CA TYR A 40 4.23 11.57 6.58
C TYR A 40 3.73 11.78 8.00
N ARG A 41 2.69 12.57 8.17
CA ARG A 41 2.07 12.80 9.49
C ARG A 41 1.42 11.53 10.02
N ALA A 42 0.80 10.74 9.16
CA ALA A 42 0.04 9.55 9.56
C ALA A 42 0.88 8.27 9.63
N ALA A 43 2.06 8.23 9.00
CA ALA A 43 2.86 7.01 8.87
C ALA A 43 3.37 6.40 10.20
N PRO A 44 3.76 7.18 11.21
CA PRO A 44 4.25 6.57 12.45
C PRO A 44 3.24 5.62 13.07
N GLY A 45 3.66 4.41 13.42
CA GLY A 45 2.81 3.40 14.02
C GLY A 45 2.03 2.52 13.04
N CYS A 46 2.09 2.80 11.74
CA CYS A 46 1.47 1.94 10.74
C CYS A 46 2.41 0.80 10.35
N GLN A 47 1.86 -0.41 10.17
CA GLN A 47 2.65 -1.57 9.75
C GLN A 47 2.79 -1.64 8.25
N PHE A 48 1.75 -1.23 7.51
CA PHE A 48 1.78 -1.27 6.05
C PHE A 48 0.97 -0.14 5.45
N ALA A 49 1.17 0.10 4.16
CA ALA A 49 0.46 1.15 3.43
C ALA A 49 0.19 0.72 1.99
N PHE A 50 -0.98 1.14 1.49
CA PHE A 50 -1.28 1.14 0.06
C PHE A 50 -1.07 2.56 -0.45
N VAL A 51 -0.24 2.72 -1.49
CA VAL A 51 0.18 4.04 -1.98
C VAL A 51 -0.05 4.13 -3.49
N ASP A 52 -0.77 5.17 -3.94
CA ASP A 52 -0.83 5.48 -5.37
C ASP A 52 0.41 6.28 -5.79
N VAL A 53 0.79 6.14 -7.05
CA VAL A 53 1.91 6.89 -7.64
C VAL A 53 1.55 8.36 -7.81
N ASN A 54 0.36 8.64 -8.36
CA ASN A 54 -0.10 9.99 -8.66
C ASN A 54 -1.06 10.47 -7.58
N LEU A 55 -0.70 11.56 -6.92
CA LEU A 55 -1.44 12.12 -5.81
C LEU A 55 -1.77 13.59 -6.09
N ARG A 56 -2.43 14.24 -5.14
CA ARG A 56 -2.83 15.64 -5.30
C ARG A 56 -1.66 16.56 -5.57
N ASP A 57 -0.49 16.25 -5.02
CA ASP A 57 0.74 17.04 -5.18
C ASP A 57 1.68 16.52 -6.27
N GLY A 58 1.18 15.64 -7.15
CA GLY A 58 1.93 15.13 -8.29
C GLY A 58 2.31 13.67 -8.17
N ALA A 59 3.34 13.24 -8.90
CA ALA A 59 3.82 11.87 -8.89
C ALA A 59 4.72 11.59 -7.68
N THR A 60 4.23 11.90 -6.49
CA THR A 60 4.99 11.83 -5.23
C THR A 60 4.94 10.48 -4.53
N GLY A 61 4.08 9.57 -5.00
CA GLY A 61 3.89 8.25 -4.38
C GLY A 61 5.18 7.48 -4.12
N PRO A 62 6.07 7.32 -5.13
CA PRO A 62 7.32 6.57 -4.93
C PRO A 62 8.25 7.18 -3.87
N VAL A 63 8.33 8.50 -3.80
CA VAL A 63 9.14 9.21 -2.80
C VAL A 63 8.55 8.99 -1.41
N ILE A 64 7.23 9.10 -1.30
CA ILE A 64 6.52 8.86 -0.03
C ILE A 64 6.78 7.43 0.43
N ALA A 65 6.61 6.45 -0.47
CA ALA A 65 6.78 5.04 -0.15
C ALA A 65 8.17 4.76 0.41
N GLU A 66 9.21 5.27 -0.22
CA GLU A 66 10.59 5.04 0.22
C GLU A 66 10.84 5.69 1.58
N ARG A 67 10.35 6.89 1.77
CA ARG A 67 10.55 7.62 3.04
C ARG A 67 9.83 6.96 4.21
N ILE A 68 8.58 6.56 4.06
CA ILE A 68 7.85 5.92 5.18
C ILE A 68 8.38 4.53 5.46
N ALA A 69 8.88 3.81 4.45
CA ALA A 69 9.54 2.53 4.65
C ALA A 69 10.83 2.69 5.43
N ARG A 70 11.66 3.67 5.04
CA ARG A 70 12.96 3.91 5.67
C ARG A 70 12.84 4.46 7.08
N GLU A 71 11.94 5.43 7.31
CA GLU A 71 11.85 6.14 8.59
C GLU A 71 10.98 5.41 9.61
N HIS A 72 10.00 4.65 9.18
CA HIS A 72 9.01 4.06 10.08
C HIS A 72 8.81 2.55 9.88
N GLY A 73 9.57 1.94 8.97
CA GLY A 73 9.46 0.49 8.74
C GLY A 73 8.14 0.06 8.11
N VAL A 74 7.43 0.97 7.46
CA VAL A 74 6.14 0.68 6.82
C VAL A 74 6.36 -0.18 5.59
N LYS A 75 5.65 -1.30 5.48
CA LYS A 75 5.67 -2.14 4.27
C LYS A 75 4.72 -1.54 3.25
N VAL A 76 5.22 -1.23 2.06
CA VAL A 76 4.44 -0.53 1.04
C VAL A 76 4.05 -1.46 -0.10
N VAL A 77 2.81 -1.34 -0.54
CA VAL A 77 2.30 -1.92 -1.80
C VAL A 77 1.70 -0.78 -2.61
N PHE A 78 2.15 -0.60 -3.85
CA PHE A 78 1.56 0.40 -4.73
C PHE A 78 0.21 -0.07 -5.27
N VAL A 79 -0.75 0.83 -5.36
CA VAL A 79 -2.03 0.60 -6.04
C VAL A 79 -2.20 1.72 -7.06
N THR A 80 -2.04 1.42 -8.34
CA THR A 80 -1.95 2.46 -9.37
C THR A 80 -2.51 2.02 -10.71
N ALA A 81 -3.05 2.97 -11.48
CA ALA A 81 -3.44 2.73 -12.87
C ALA A 81 -2.22 2.68 -13.80
N ASN A 82 -1.07 3.19 -13.36
CA ASN A 82 0.12 3.38 -14.20
C ASN A 82 1.37 2.76 -13.55
N PRO A 83 1.44 1.43 -13.42
CA PRO A 83 2.61 0.79 -12.79
C PRO A 83 3.92 1.05 -13.54
N GLY A 84 3.86 1.38 -14.84
CA GLY A 84 5.03 1.74 -15.62
C GLY A 84 5.73 3.02 -15.17
N GLN A 85 5.07 3.87 -14.37
CA GLN A 85 5.70 5.07 -13.79
C GLN A 85 6.63 4.73 -12.63
N ILE A 86 6.56 3.51 -12.10
CA ILE A 86 7.44 3.08 -11.02
C ILE A 86 8.74 2.60 -11.65
N THR A 87 9.74 3.49 -11.72
CA THR A 87 11.02 3.18 -12.35
C THR A 87 11.97 2.47 -11.39
N ASP A 88 11.79 2.67 -10.10
CA ASP A 88 12.55 1.98 -9.06
C ASP A 88 11.60 1.51 -7.97
N PRO A 89 11.43 0.20 -7.79
CA PRO A 89 10.55 -0.33 -6.74
C PRO A 89 11.03 -0.01 -5.31
N GLY A 90 12.31 0.31 -5.11
CA GLY A 90 12.82 0.62 -3.77
C GLY A 90 12.56 -0.50 -2.79
N SER A 91 12.00 -0.14 -1.62
CA SER A 91 11.66 -1.08 -0.56
C SER A 91 10.23 -1.64 -0.68
N ALA A 92 9.46 -1.23 -1.69
CA ALA A 92 8.08 -1.67 -1.84
C ALA A 92 7.99 -3.18 -2.15
N LEU A 93 6.94 -3.82 -1.65
CA LEU A 93 6.74 -5.26 -1.82
C LEU A 93 6.26 -5.62 -3.22
N GLY A 94 5.54 -4.73 -3.86
CA GLY A 94 4.96 -4.97 -5.17
C GLY A 94 3.90 -3.93 -5.51
N TYR A 95 3.07 -4.24 -6.51
CA TYR A 95 1.99 -3.35 -6.90
C TYR A 95 0.73 -4.12 -7.29
N ILE A 96 -0.38 -3.42 -7.24
CA ILE A 96 -1.68 -3.88 -7.73
C ILE A 96 -2.17 -2.83 -8.73
N ARG A 97 -2.55 -3.27 -9.93
CA ARG A 97 -3.05 -2.37 -10.96
C ARG A 97 -4.53 -2.06 -10.74
N LYS A 98 -4.90 -0.79 -10.90
CA LYS A 98 -6.30 -0.39 -10.93
C LYS A 98 -6.92 -0.71 -12.29
N PRO A 99 -8.18 -1.14 -12.35
CA PRO A 99 -9.06 -1.42 -11.21
C PRO A 99 -8.66 -2.72 -10.51
N PHE A 100 -8.67 -2.71 -9.20
CA PHE A 100 -8.27 -3.87 -8.41
C PHE A 100 -9.45 -4.75 -8.02
N ASN A 101 -9.17 -5.99 -7.63
CA ASN A 101 -10.14 -6.83 -6.97
C ASN A 101 -9.81 -6.96 -5.49
N GLU A 102 -10.80 -7.34 -4.71
CA GLU A 102 -10.67 -7.45 -3.26
C GLU A 102 -9.63 -8.50 -2.85
N GLU A 103 -9.59 -9.63 -3.57
CA GLU A 103 -8.65 -10.71 -3.29
C GLU A 103 -7.19 -10.25 -3.36
N ALA A 104 -6.84 -9.45 -4.36
CA ALA A 104 -5.49 -8.91 -4.51
C ALA A 104 -5.12 -7.99 -3.34
N ILE A 105 -6.05 -7.13 -2.93
CA ILE A 105 -5.83 -6.22 -1.79
C ILE A 105 -5.60 -7.02 -0.51
N LEU A 106 -6.42 -8.02 -0.24
CA LEU A 106 -6.28 -8.85 0.97
C LEU A 106 -5.00 -9.67 0.96
N SER A 107 -4.63 -10.24 -0.19
CA SER A 107 -3.38 -10.98 -0.32
C SER A 107 -2.17 -10.07 -0.02
N ALA A 108 -2.18 -8.86 -0.54
CA ALA A 108 -1.11 -7.90 -0.29
C ALA A 108 -1.04 -7.50 1.19
N ALA A 109 -2.18 -7.26 1.82
CA ALA A 109 -2.23 -6.92 3.24
C ALA A 109 -1.70 -8.06 4.11
N LEU A 110 -2.08 -9.30 3.82
CA LEU A 110 -1.59 -10.47 4.56
C LEU A 110 -0.10 -10.67 4.36
N THR A 111 0.41 -10.43 3.15
CA THR A 111 1.84 -10.51 2.86
C THR A 111 2.60 -9.43 3.63
N ALA A 112 2.11 -8.20 3.61
CA ALA A 112 2.76 -7.07 4.27
C ALA A 112 2.83 -7.23 5.79
N THR A 113 1.86 -7.90 6.38
CA THR A 113 1.80 -8.14 7.82
C THR A 113 2.37 -9.49 8.23
N GLU A 114 2.90 -10.25 7.27
CA GLU A 114 3.45 -11.60 7.49
C GLU A 114 2.43 -12.58 8.06
N LEU A 115 1.15 -12.36 7.78
CA LEU A 115 0.05 -13.23 8.20
C LEU A 115 -0.32 -14.27 7.14
N ALA A 116 0.17 -14.10 5.91
CA ALA A 116 -0.08 -15.08 4.85
C ALA A 116 0.73 -16.34 5.11
N PRO A 117 0.14 -17.55 4.92
CA PRO A 117 0.92 -18.78 4.93
C PRO A 117 2.03 -18.74 3.89
N ALA A 118 3.19 -19.34 4.19
CA ALA A 118 4.36 -19.31 3.32
C ALA A 118 4.09 -19.90 1.93
N ASP A 119 3.18 -20.85 1.83
CA ASP A 119 2.81 -21.54 0.60
C ASP A 119 1.49 -21.03 -0.01
N ALA A 120 0.93 -19.94 0.52
CA ALA A 120 -0.32 -19.40 0.00
C ALA A 120 -0.13 -18.91 -1.43
N PRO A 121 -1.06 -19.23 -2.35
CA PRO A 121 -0.97 -18.71 -3.71
C PRO A 121 -1.18 -17.19 -3.72
N THR A 122 -0.40 -16.49 -4.55
CA THR A 122 -0.55 -15.06 -4.74
C THR A 122 -1.40 -14.82 -5.98
N PRO A 123 -2.50 -14.03 -5.89
CA PRO A 123 -3.27 -13.67 -7.07
C PRO A 123 -2.40 -12.97 -8.12
N THR A 124 -2.66 -13.23 -9.41
CA THR A 124 -1.87 -12.63 -10.50
C THR A 124 -1.96 -11.11 -10.50
N GLU A 125 -3.04 -10.54 -9.97
CA GLU A 125 -3.25 -9.09 -9.88
C GLU A 125 -2.34 -8.42 -8.86
N PHE A 126 -1.79 -9.18 -7.91
CA PHE A 126 -0.78 -8.65 -6.97
C PHE A 126 0.60 -9.07 -7.48
N VAL A 127 1.30 -8.13 -8.12
CA VAL A 127 2.64 -8.38 -8.68
C VAL A 127 3.68 -8.06 -7.60
N ARG A 128 4.34 -9.08 -7.10
CA ARG A 128 5.39 -8.94 -6.09
C ARG A 128 6.73 -8.73 -6.74
N TRP A 129 7.52 -7.83 -6.18
CA TRP A 129 8.91 -7.65 -6.60
C TRP A 129 9.84 -8.52 -5.75
N PRO A 130 10.98 -8.99 -6.33
CA PRO A 130 11.96 -9.72 -5.56
C PRO A 130 12.51 -8.88 -4.41
N ARG A 131 12.82 -9.53 -3.28
CA ARG A 131 13.50 -8.86 -2.18
C ARG A 131 14.88 -8.41 -2.63
N ARG A 132 15.25 -7.20 -2.28
CA ARG A 132 16.62 -6.72 -2.42
C ARG A 132 17.45 -7.35 -1.30
N GLY A 133 18.53 -7.97 -1.72
CA GLY A 133 19.39 -8.82 -0.94
C GLY A 133 19.96 -8.33 0.36
#